data_0c95d3a64a7d8f84127bb045df4a9ac4
#
_entry.id   0c95d3a64a7d8f84127bb045df4a9ac4
#
_cell.length_a   1.000
_cell.length_b   1.000
_cell.length_c   1.000
_cell.angle_alpha   90.00
_cell.angle_beta   90.00
_cell.angle_gamma   90.00
#
_symmetry.space_group_name_H-M   'P 1'
#
loop_
_entity.id
_entity.type
_entity.pdbx_description
1 polymer ?
#
loop_
_entity_poly.entity_id
_entity_poly.type
_entity_poly.pdbx_seq_one_letter_code
_entity_poly.pdbx_strand_id
1 'polypeptide(L)'
;KLQPNDLKMDACSIGVTYVNAAPQPGGDVQIELLEDQIVNFAFIPEVDASSSGIRHQFTLRKSGDAYRIVAHEKEEDGYLLIEECFEQETEGEGPKNVQEVLDQIRDSLLENARAAVDYQNAQRFTAADSPAADKPHSHPYDRDAAVAYAMEWVDPLTVKRNPDWFLYDGYGGNCNNFISQCLYAGGIPMDWDGYAQWKWFDDEVDTWNQPNGRSPAWAGVDEFYNYAENNSGFGLVAEVHPNLYTGEPGDVLQYGATGEWRHSVIITDVIYGEDGRVQDYLINSNTTDRISYPASAYAYYDFRLIHVLGWND
;
A
#
# COMPACT_ATOMS: atom_id res chain seq x y z
N LYS A 1 9.72 12.02 18.30
CA LYS A 1 8.85 11.81 17.14
C LYS A 1 9.62 10.98 16.14
N LEU A 2 9.04 9.85 15.69
CA LEU A 2 9.65 8.99 14.68
C LEU A 2 9.33 9.46 13.25
N GLN A 3 8.29 10.29 13.10
CA GLN A 3 7.79 10.72 11.81
C GLN A 3 7.94 12.25 11.66
N PRO A 4 8.13 12.78 10.44
CA PRO A 4 8.21 14.23 10.20
C PRO A 4 6.92 14.94 10.67
N ASN A 5 5.78 14.26 10.56
CA ASN A 5 4.48 14.78 10.93
C ASN A 5 4.06 14.37 12.34
N ASP A 6 3.24 15.16 12.97
CA ASP A 6 2.55 14.79 14.20
C ASP A 6 1.31 13.95 13.85
N LEU A 7 1.48 12.63 13.78
CA LEU A 7 0.40 11.68 13.49
C LEU A 7 -0.61 11.53 14.65
N LYS A 8 -0.78 12.57 15.46
CA LYS A 8 -1.82 12.59 16.47
C LYS A 8 -3.19 12.55 15.78
N MET A 9 -3.97 11.56 16.15
CA MET A 9 -5.38 11.47 15.76
C MET A 9 -6.23 12.34 16.68
N ASP A 10 -6.99 13.26 16.10
CA ASP A 10 -7.94 14.09 16.84
C ASP A 10 -9.31 13.43 16.94
N ALA A 11 -9.71 12.69 15.90
CA ALA A 11 -10.93 11.90 15.90
C ALA A 11 -10.71 10.57 15.17
N CYS A 12 -11.45 9.55 15.60
CA CYS A 12 -11.53 8.27 14.91
C CYS A 12 -12.94 7.72 15.05
N SER A 13 -13.53 7.32 13.92
CA SER A 13 -14.80 6.61 13.86
C SER A 13 -14.54 5.23 13.30
N ILE A 14 -15.07 4.19 13.96
CA ILE A 14 -14.90 2.79 13.58
C ILE A 14 -16.25 2.18 13.31
N GLY A 15 -16.42 1.63 12.12
CA GLY A 15 -17.52 0.75 11.73
C GLY A 15 -17.09 -0.71 11.77
N VAL A 16 -17.98 -1.61 12.16
CA VAL A 16 -17.72 -3.05 12.13
C VAL A 16 -18.89 -3.75 11.46
N THR A 17 -18.60 -4.50 10.41
CA THR A 17 -19.57 -5.29 9.67
C THR A 17 -19.34 -6.78 9.92
N TYR A 18 -20.37 -7.48 10.37
CA TYR A 18 -20.35 -8.94 10.49
C TYR A 18 -20.45 -9.58 9.08
N VAL A 19 -19.54 -10.50 8.79
CA VAL A 19 -19.52 -11.23 7.51
C VAL A 19 -20.13 -12.61 7.68
N ASN A 20 -19.52 -13.46 8.51
CA ASN A 20 -20.00 -14.83 8.74
C ASN A 20 -19.56 -15.41 10.07
N ALA A 21 -20.14 -16.58 10.42
CA ALA A 21 -19.64 -17.46 11.47
C ALA A 21 -19.68 -18.91 10.99
N ALA A 22 -18.60 -19.64 11.18
CA ALA A 22 -18.45 -21.02 10.79
C ALA A 22 -17.97 -21.90 11.94
N PRO A 23 -18.64 -23.04 12.20
CA PRO A 23 -18.16 -24.02 13.17
C PRO A 23 -16.85 -24.64 12.67
N GLN A 24 -15.91 -24.85 13.59
CA GLN A 24 -14.62 -25.44 13.32
C GLN A 24 -14.53 -26.86 13.90
N PRO A 25 -13.66 -27.74 13.36
CA PRO A 25 -13.35 -29.00 13.98
C PRO A 25 -12.90 -28.81 15.44
N GLY A 26 -13.47 -29.60 16.36
CA GLY A 26 -13.18 -29.47 17.81
C GLY A 26 -14.18 -28.61 18.59
N GLY A 27 -15.16 -28.01 17.92
CA GLY A 27 -16.25 -27.28 18.55
C GLY A 27 -15.99 -25.78 18.77
N ASP A 28 -14.89 -25.26 18.28
CA ASP A 28 -14.62 -23.83 18.20
C ASP A 28 -15.52 -23.18 17.11
N VAL A 29 -15.69 -21.87 17.13
CA VAL A 29 -16.43 -21.09 16.14
C VAL A 29 -15.53 -19.99 15.61
N GLN A 30 -15.39 -19.93 14.30
CA GLN A 30 -14.70 -18.84 13.63
C GLN A 30 -15.69 -17.75 13.26
N ILE A 31 -15.37 -16.50 13.57
CA ILE A 31 -16.16 -15.32 13.21
C ILE A 31 -15.31 -14.40 12.36
N GLU A 32 -15.87 -13.95 11.26
CA GLU A 32 -15.27 -12.98 10.36
C GLU A 32 -16.01 -11.64 10.43
N LEU A 33 -15.23 -10.57 10.60
CA LEU A 33 -15.70 -9.18 10.63
C LEU A 33 -14.87 -8.34 9.66
N LEU A 34 -15.48 -7.28 9.11
CA LEU A 34 -14.76 -6.21 8.43
C LEU A 34 -14.82 -4.95 9.28
N GLU A 35 -13.70 -4.28 9.41
CA GLU A 35 -13.55 -2.99 10.11
C GLU A 35 -13.31 -1.89 9.07
N ASP A 36 -14.05 -0.78 9.23
CA ASP A 36 -13.88 0.44 8.45
C ASP A 36 -13.56 1.58 9.43
N GLN A 37 -12.62 2.45 9.06
CA GLN A 37 -12.15 3.54 9.89
C GLN A 37 -12.22 4.87 9.12
N ILE A 38 -12.65 5.93 9.79
CA ILE A 38 -12.46 7.32 9.36
C ILE A 38 -11.64 8.00 10.45
N VAL A 39 -10.52 8.59 10.06
CA VAL A 39 -9.53 9.17 10.97
C VAL A 39 -9.21 10.60 10.56
N ASN A 40 -9.24 11.53 11.52
CA ASN A 40 -8.76 12.89 11.33
C ASN A 40 -7.40 13.05 12.03
N PHE A 41 -6.39 13.46 11.29
CA PHE A 41 -5.06 13.74 11.82
C PHE A 41 -4.91 15.22 12.18
N ALA A 42 -4.30 15.51 13.32
CA ALA A 42 -4.18 16.87 13.85
C ALA A 42 -3.41 17.85 12.92
N PHE A 43 -2.54 17.32 12.05
CA PHE A 43 -1.77 18.16 11.13
C PHE A 43 -2.51 18.47 9.81
N ILE A 44 -3.63 17.78 9.53
CA ILE A 44 -4.53 17.98 8.38
C ILE A 44 -6.00 17.82 8.82
N PRO A 45 -6.49 18.64 9.74
CA PRO A 45 -7.80 18.44 10.37
C PRO A 45 -8.99 18.54 9.39
N GLU A 46 -8.76 19.10 8.19
CA GLU A 46 -9.77 19.23 7.14
C GLU A 46 -9.93 17.98 6.27
N VAL A 47 -9.07 16.96 6.46
CA VAL A 47 -9.07 15.73 5.67
C VAL A 47 -9.64 14.58 6.51
N ASP A 48 -10.66 13.93 5.98
CA ASP A 48 -11.17 12.65 6.47
C ASP A 48 -10.39 11.53 5.77
N ALA A 49 -9.33 11.06 6.42
CA ALA A 49 -8.60 9.88 5.96
C ALA A 49 -9.39 8.62 6.29
N SER A 50 -9.50 7.69 5.38
CA SER A 50 -10.22 6.45 5.65
C SER A 50 -9.44 5.19 5.32
N SER A 51 -9.84 4.11 5.97
CA SER A 51 -9.35 2.77 5.74
C SER A 51 -10.54 1.82 5.79
N SER A 52 -10.77 1.02 4.76
CA SER A 52 -11.92 0.13 4.71
C SER A 52 -11.53 -1.31 4.38
N GLY A 53 -12.41 -2.24 4.74
CA GLY A 53 -12.25 -3.65 4.45
C GLY A 53 -11.16 -4.35 5.25
N ILE A 54 -10.79 -3.84 6.42
CA ILE A 54 -9.83 -4.52 7.31
C ILE A 54 -10.48 -5.78 7.84
N ARG A 55 -9.98 -6.93 7.42
CA ARG A 55 -10.53 -8.22 7.81
C ARG A 55 -10.01 -8.66 9.17
N HIS A 56 -10.94 -9.09 10.02
CA HIS A 56 -10.67 -9.73 11.30
C HIS A 56 -11.25 -11.13 11.31
N GLN A 57 -10.46 -12.10 11.72
CA GLN A 57 -10.89 -13.47 11.93
C GLN A 57 -10.66 -13.88 13.38
N PHE A 58 -11.73 -14.09 14.12
CA PHE A 58 -11.69 -14.52 15.51
C PHE A 58 -12.03 -15.99 15.64
N THR A 59 -11.21 -16.76 16.36
CA THR A 59 -11.56 -18.11 16.79
C THR A 59 -12.06 -18.06 18.22
N LEU A 60 -13.29 -18.50 18.42
CA LEU A 60 -13.97 -18.52 19.70
C LEU A 60 -14.09 -19.95 20.23
N ARG A 61 -13.69 -20.17 21.48
CA ARG A 61 -13.84 -21.45 22.17
C ARG A 61 -14.89 -21.34 23.28
N LYS A 62 -15.79 -22.30 23.33
CA LYS A 62 -16.78 -22.39 24.42
C LYS A 62 -16.09 -22.73 25.74
N SER A 63 -16.39 -21.97 26.79
CA SER A 63 -15.89 -22.16 28.15
C SER A 63 -17.04 -21.99 29.16
N GLY A 64 -17.70 -23.09 29.54
CA GLY A 64 -18.95 -23.05 30.31
C GLY A 64 -20.08 -22.42 29.47
N ASP A 65 -20.73 -21.38 30.00
CA ASP A 65 -21.83 -20.65 29.32
C ASP A 65 -21.34 -19.45 28.49
N ALA A 66 -20.02 -19.26 28.38
CA ALA A 66 -19.43 -18.14 27.60
C ALA A 66 -18.50 -18.64 26.50
N TYR A 67 -18.18 -17.72 25.58
CA TYR A 67 -17.11 -17.92 24.58
C TYR A 67 -15.90 -17.07 24.95
N ARG A 68 -14.72 -17.57 24.64
CA ARG A 68 -13.45 -16.86 24.77
C ARG A 68 -12.75 -16.79 23.42
N ILE A 69 -12.15 -15.66 23.10
CA ILE A 69 -11.26 -15.53 21.96
C ILE A 69 -9.99 -16.33 22.26
N VAL A 70 -9.65 -17.28 21.42
CA VAL A 70 -8.45 -18.14 21.52
C VAL A 70 -7.45 -17.87 20.40
N ALA A 71 -7.91 -17.25 19.28
CA ALA A 71 -7.06 -16.71 18.23
C ALA A 71 -7.73 -15.50 17.60
N HIS A 72 -6.94 -14.60 17.07
CA HIS A 72 -7.34 -13.43 16.31
C HIS A 72 -6.30 -13.17 15.22
N GLU A 73 -6.75 -13.13 13.98
CA GLU A 73 -5.98 -12.76 12.82
C GLU A 73 -6.54 -11.44 12.28
N LYS A 74 -5.68 -10.54 11.85
CA LYS A 74 -6.06 -9.23 11.31
C LYS A 74 -5.27 -8.96 10.04
N GLU A 75 -5.96 -8.74 8.92
CA GLU A 75 -5.36 -8.37 7.64
C GLU A 75 -5.15 -6.85 7.59
N GLU A 76 -4.12 -6.37 8.30
CA GLU A 76 -3.72 -4.96 8.32
C GLU A 76 -2.19 -4.89 8.36
N ASP A 77 -1.60 -3.99 7.59
CA ASP A 77 -0.16 -3.94 7.29
C ASP A 77 0.75 -4.02 8.52
N GLY A 78 0.44 -3.23 9.56
CA GLY A 78 1.25 -3.22 10.79
C GLY A 78 1.15 -4.51 11.58
N TYR A 79 -0.02 -5.14 11.59
CA TYR A 79 -0.23 -6.42 12.25
C TYR A 79 0.52 -7.54 11.51
N LEU A 80 0.38 -7.60 10.18
CA LEU A 80 1.06 -8.58 9.33
C LEU A 80 2.59 -8.46 9.44
N LEU A 81 3.12 -7.23 9.48
CA LEU A 81 4.56 -7.01 9.66
C LEU A 81 5.07 -7.55 11.00
N ILE A 82 4.33 -7.32 12.10
CA ILE A 82 4.71 -7.83 13.42
C ILE A 82 4.62 -9.36 13.47
N GLU A 83 3.58 -9.94 12.88
CA GLU A 83 3.37 -11.38 12.82
C GLU A 83 4.51 -12.08 12.06
N GLU A 84 4.87 -11.56 10.90
CA GLU A 84 5.99 -12.05 10.11
C GLU A 84 7.33 -11.94 10.85
N CYS A 85 7.63 -10.81 11.46
CA CYS A 85 8.83 -10.66 12.28
C CYS A 85 8.83 -11.68 13.44
N PHE A 86 7.66 -11.95 14.03
CA PHE A 86 7.54 -12.93 15.11
C PHE A 86 7.81 -14.36 14.63
N GLU A 87 7.31 -14.72 13.46
CA GLU A 87 7.59 -16.03 12.85
C GLU A 87 9.09 -16.20 12.55
N GLN A 88 9.72 -15.19 11.95
CA GLN A 88 11.15 -15.20 11.65
C GLN A 88 12.02 -15.36 12.91
N GLU A 89 11.69 -14.63 14.00
CA GLU A 89 12.43 -14.69 15.28
C GLU A 89 12.21 -16.00 16.06
N THR A 90 11.16 -16.73 15.73
CA THR A 90 10.81 -18.00 16.43
C THR A 90 11.08 -19.24 15.60
N GLU A 91 11.44 -19.11 14.34
CA GLU A 91 11.70 -20.24 13.45
C GLU A 91 12.87 -21.12 13.96
N GLY A 92 12.58 -22.41 14.09
CA GLY A 92 13.59 -23.42 14.45
C GLY A 92 14.07 -23.43 15.89
N GLU A 93 13.53 -22.58 16.74
CA GLU A 93 13.88 -22.49 18.15
C GLU A 93 12.77 -23.07 19.05
N GLY A 94 13.16 -23.50 20.28
CA GLY A 94 12.21 -23.97 21.28
C GLY A 94 11.34 -22.83 21.84
N PRO A 95 10.38 -23.13 22.76
CA PRO A 95 9.46 -22.14 23.27
C PRO A 95 10.20 -20.96 23.91
N LYS A 96 10.09 -19.79 23.30
CA LYS A 96 10.61 -18.52 23.80
C LYS A 96 9.55 -17.82 24.67
N ASN A 97 10.01 -16.89 25.50
CA ASN A 97 9.11 -15.95 26.16
C ASN A 97 8.55 -14.97 25.12
N VAL A 98 7.26 -15.07 24.83
CA VAL A 98 6.57 -14.24 23.81
C VAL A 98 6.81 -12.74 24.04
N GLN A 99 6.79 -12.28 25.29
CA GLN A 99 6.99 -10.88 25.61
C GLN A 99 8.41 -10.40 25.26
N GLU A 100 9.42 -11.23 25.49
CA GLU A 100 10.81 -10.90 25.14
C GLU A 100 10.99 -10.83 23.63
N VAL A 101 10.37 -11.73 22.85
CA VAL A 101 10.40 -11.69 21.39
C VAL A 101 9.71 -10.44 20.86
N LEU A 102 8.52 -10.11 21.35
CA LEU A 102 7.81 -8.89 20.96
C LEU A 102 8.58 -7.60 21.31
N ASP A 103 9.27 -7.58 22.44
CA ASP A 103 10.12 -6.44 22.82
C ASP A 103 11.32 -6.30 21.88
N GLN A 104 11.95 -7.40 21.47
CA GLN A 104 13.04 -7.40 20.48
C GLN A 104 12.57 -6.92 19.11
N ILE A 105 11.44 -7.44 18.62
CA ILE A 105 10.82 -7.00 17.36
C ILE A 105 10.53 -5.50 17.39
N ARG A 106 9.87 -5.03 18.44
CA ARG A 106 9.57 -3.61 18.63
C ARG A 106 10.84 -2.75 18.54
N ASP A 107 11.89 -3.13 19.26
CA ASP A 107 13.12 -2.35 19.34
C ASP A 107 13.84 -2.33 17.99
N SER A 108 13.86 -3.45 17.26
CA SER A 108 14.41 -3.55 15.90
C SER A 108 13.63 -2.69 14.88
N LEU A 109 12.29 -2.80 14.87
CA LEU A 109 11.43 -2.00 13.99
C LEU A 109 11.58 -0.50 14.28
N LEU A 110 11.69 -0.11 15.56
CA LEU A 110 11.89 1.29 15.96
C LEU A 110 13.26 1.82 15.52
N GLU A 111 14.32 1.02 15.56
CA GLU A 111 15.65 1.41 15.08
C GLU A 111 15.63 1.64 13.56
N ASN A 112 15.08 0.70 12.81
CA ASN A 112 14.95 0.80 11.36
C ASN A 112 14.08 2.00 10.94
N ALA A 113 12.93 2.19 11.60
CA ALA A 113 12.05 3.32 11.33
C ALA A 113 12.73 4.67 11.63
N ARG A 114 13.58 4.77 12.65
CA ARG A 114 14.36 6.00 12.92
C ARG A 114 15.34 6.31 11.78
N ALA A 115 16.09 5.31 11.34
CA ALA A 115 17.01 5.48 10.22
C ALA A 115 16.31 5.92 8.94
N ALA A 116 15.15 5.32 8.64
CA ALA A 116 14.33 5.68 7.49
C ALA A 116 13.80 7.13 7.59
N VAL A 117 13.31 7.54 8.76
CA VAL A 117 12.83 8.92 9.00
C VAL A 117 13.96 9.95 8.89
N ASP A 118 15.17 9.64 9.38
CA ASP A 118 16.32 10.53 9.23
C ASP A 118 16.70 10.71 7.75
N TYR A 119 16.63 9.64 6.96
CA TYR A 119 16.83 9.68 5.51
C TYR A 119 15.76 10.50 4.80
N GLN A 120 14.48 10.29 5.12
CA GLN A 120 13.35 11.04 4.56
C GLN A 120 13.47 12.52 4.90
N ASN A 121 13.79 12.88 6.15
CA ASN A 121 14.00 14.26 6.56
C ASN A 121 15.12 14.94 5.76
N ALA A 122 16.24 14.25 5.54
CA ALA A 122 17.31 14.78 4.71
C ALA A 122 16.85 15.07 3.28
N GLN A 123 16.09 14.17 2.68
CA GLN A 123 15.50 14.35 1.35
C GLN A 123 14.53 15.54 1.29
N ARG A 124 13.68 15.72 2.29
CA ARG A 124 12.74 16.84 2.36
C ARG A 124 13.44 18.20 2.23
N PHE A 125 14.59 18.36 2.87
CA PHE A 125 15.34 19.61 2.83
C PHE A 125 16.08 19.84 1.50
N THR A 126 16.38 18.78 0.76
CA THR A 126 17.09 18.84 -0.53
C THR A 126 16.19 18.74 -1.75
N ALA A 127 14.88 18.58 -1.58
CA ALA A 127 13.95 18.39 -2.69
C ALA A 127 13.98 19.55 -3.71
N ALA A 128 14.09 20.79 -3.23
CA ALA A 128 14.17 21.98 -4.11
C ALA A 128 15.43 22.02 -4.98
N ASP A 129 16.49 21.32 -4.59
CA ASP A 129 17.76 21.24 -5.32
C ASP A 129 17.83 19.99 -6.23
N SER A 130 16.76 19.16 -6.22
CA SER A 130 16.70 17.97 -7.06
C SER A 130 16.58 18.38 -8.53
N PRO A 131 17.33 17.75 -9.44
CA PRO A 131 17.18 18.02 -10.85
C PRO A 131 15.76 17.62 -11.29
N ALA A 132 15.21 18.37 -12.24
CA ALA A 132 13.99 17.95 -12.91
C ALA A 132 14.26 16.64 -13.68
N ALA A 133 13.28 15.75 -13.70
CA ALA A 133 13.34 14.54 -14.50
C ALA A 133 13.58 14.89 -15.98
N ASP A 134 14.55 14.25 -16.60
CA ASP A 134 14.96 14.50 -18.01
C ASP A 134 15.00 13.18 -18.80
N LYS A 135 13.90 12.38 -18.71
CA LYS A 135 13.74 11.24 -19.62
C LYS A 135 12.84 11.65 -20.79
N PRO A 136 13.33 11.58 -22.03
CA PRO A 136 12.51 11.87 -23.22
C PRO A 136 11.28 10.95 -23.28
N HIS A 137 10.13 11.53 -23.55
CA HIS A 137 8.87 10.81 -23.79
C HIS A 137 8.09 11.48 -24.91
N SER A 138 7.34 10.68 -25.68
CA SER A 138 6.62 11.15 -26.86
C SER A 138 5.26 11.74 -26.52
N HIS A 139 4.64 11.25 -25.45
CA HIS A 139 3.29 11.59 -25.05
C HIS A 139 3.20 11.91 -23.56
N PRO A 140 2.37 12.88 -23.19
CA PRO A 140 2.14 13.21 -21.76
C PRO A 140 1.31 12.13 -21.07
N TYR A 141 1.41 12.13 -19.75
CA TYR A 141 0.56 11.39 -18.84
C TYR A 141 -0.56 12.29 -18.31
N ASP A 142 -1.81 11.85 -18.40
CA ASP A 142 -2.96 12.57 -17.82
C ASP A 142 -3.11 12.22 -16.34
N ARG A 143 -2.46 13.00 -15.49
CA ARG A 143 -2.44 12.85 -14.03
C ARG A 143 -3.84 13.02 -13.42
N ASP A 144 -4.62 13.97 -13.94
CA ASP A 144 -5.97 14.24 -13.45
C ASP A 144 -6.90 13.05 -13.70
N ALA A 145 -6.79 12.41 -14.87
CA ALA A 145 -7.56 11.22 -15.19
C ALA A 145 -7.17 10.03 -14.29
N ALA A 146 -5.88 9.85 -14.00
CA ALA A 146 -5.41 8.78 -13.12
C ALA A 146 -5.88 8.99 -11.68
N VAL A 147 -5.79 10.21 -11.16
CA VAL A 147 -6.30 10.56 -9.82
C VAL A 147 -7.83 10.43 -9.76
N ALA A 148 -8.54 10.88 -10.80
CA ALA A 148 -10.00 10.72 -10.87
C ALA A 148 -10.41 9.24 -10.80
N TYR A 149 -9.71 8.36 -11.53
CA TYR A 149 -9.91 6.92 -11.45
C TYR A 149 -9.63 6.39 -10.03
N ALA A 150 -8.54 6.82 -9.41
CA ALA A 150 -8.20 6.41 -8.06
C ALA A 150 -9.24 6.85 -7.02
N MET A 151 -9.88 8.00 -7.22
CA MET A 151 -10.97 8.46 -6.35
C MET A 151 -12.31 7.77 -6.64
N GLU A 152 -12.55 7.36 -7.88
CA GLU A 152 -13.78 6.66 -8.27
C GLU A 152 -13.86 5.25 -7.68
N TRP A 153 -12.74 4.52 -7.67
CA TRP A 153 -12.72 3.09 -7.35
C TRP A 153 -12.26 2.76 -5.91
N VAL A 154 -12.50 3.69 -5.00
CA VAL A 154 -12.38 3.52 -3.56
C VAL A 154 -13.63 4.05 -2.86
N ASP A 155 -13.93 3.53 -1.67
CA ASP A 155 -15.07 3.96 -0.86
C ASP A 155 -14.72 3.87 0.64
N PRO A 156 -15.05 4.88 1.46
CA PRO A 156 -14.61 4.92 2.85
C PRO A 156 -15.29 3.88 3.77
N LEU A 157 -16.35 3.24 3.29
CA LEU A 157 -17.18 2.35 4.09
C LEU A 157 -17.35 0.95 3.48
N THR A 158 -16.85 0.74 2.26
CA THR A 158 -16.99 -0.55 1.57
C THR A 158 -15.82 -0.80 0.63
N VAL A 159 -15.45 -2.05 0.48
CA VAL A 159 -14.49 -2.46 -0.55
C VAL A 159 -15.13 -2.27 -1.94
N LYS A 160 -14.53 -1.39 -2.74
CA LYS A 160 -14.98 -1.08 -4.09
C LYS A 160 -13.95 -1.50 -5.12
N ARG A 161 -14.38 -2.23 -6.14
CA ARG A 161 -13.53 -2.72 -7.22
C ARG A 161 -14.17 -2.47 -8.56
N ASN A 162 -13.38 -2.09 -9.56
CA ASN A 162 -13.88 -1.98 -10.94
C ASN A 162 -14.09 -3.38 -11.53
N PRO A 163 -15.34 -3.74 -11.92
CA PRO A 163 -15.67 -5.07 -12.42
C PRO A 163 -15.08 -5.39 -13.80
N ASP A 164 -14.54 -4.39 -14.50
CA ASP A 164 -13.91 -4.57 -15.81
C ASP A 164 -12.52 -5.22 -15.72
N TRP A 165 -11.98 -5.35 -14.50
CA TRP A 165 -10.66 -5.90 -14.25
C TRP A 165 -10.70 -7.12 -13.33
N PHE A 166 -9.79 -8.07 -13.56
CA PHE A 166 -9.66 -9.19 -12.65
C PHE A 166 -9.21 -8.75 -11.25
N LEU A 167 -9.74 -9.41 -10.23
CA LEU A 167 -9.49 -9.12 -8.83
C LEU A 167 -8.39 -10.02 -8.28
N TYR A 168 -7.31 -9.42 -7.80
CA TYR A 168 -6.15 -10.14 -7.26
C TYR A 168 -6.08 -10.18 -5.72
N ASP A 169 -7.10 -9.74 -5.00
CA ASP A 169 -7.11 -9.75 -3.52
C ASP A 169 -6.81 -11.14 -2.94
N GLY A 170 -7.31 -12.19 -3.55
CA GLY A 170 -7.02 -13.58 -3.16
C GLY A 170 -5.69 -14.16 -3.65
N TYR A 171 -4.85 -13.37 -4.33
CA TYR A 171 -3.62 -13.80 -5.00
C TYR A 171 -2.39 -12.97 -4.58
N GLY A 172 -2.35 -12.53 -3.34
CA GLY A 172 -1.24 -11.76 -2.78
C GLY A 172 -1.46 -10.26 -2.78
N GLY A 173 -2.66 -9.79 -3.15
CA GLY A 173 -3.06 -8.39 -3.06
C GLY A 173 -3.34 -7.71 -4.39
N ASN A 174 -4.14 -6.66 -4.32
CA ASN A 174 -4.64 -5.91 -5.48
C ASN A 174 -3.96 -4.54 -5.65
N CYS A 175 -3.01 -4.20 -4.78
CA CYS A 175 -2.45 -2.85 -4.72
C CYS A 175 -1.84 -2.41 -6.05
N ASN A 176 -0.91 -3.17 -6.61
CA ASN A 176 -0.27 -2.79 -7.86
C ASN A 176 -1.17 -2.99 -9.09
N ASN A 177 -2.15 -3.92 -9.04
CA ASN A 177 -3.20 -4.00 -10.06
C ASN A 177 -4.03 -2.71 -10.11
N PHE A 178 -4.37 -2.15 -8.95
CA PHE A 178 -5.07 -0.86 -8.88
C PHE A 178 -4.22 0.29 -9.41
N ILE A 179 -2.93 0.34 -9.07
CA ILE A 179 -2.01 1.32 -9.63
C ILE A 179 -1.96 1.22 -11.16
N SER A 180 -1.85 0.01 -11.70
CA SER A 180 -1.83 -0.19 -13.16
C SER A 180 -3.11 0.29 -13.82
N GLN A 181 -4.26 0.09 -13.22
CA GLN A 181 -5.54 0.63 -13.69
C GLN A 181 -5.56 2.17 -13.69
N CYS A 182 -5.04 2.81 -12.63
CA CYS A 182 -4.93 4.26 -12.56
C CYS A 182 -4.03 4.82 -13.67
N LEU A 183 -2.87 4.23 -13.88
CA LEU A 183 -1.93 4.64 -14.93
C LEU A 183 -2.52 4.44 -16.34
N TYR A 184 -3.23 3.34 -16.55
CA TYR A 184 -3.93 3.08 -17.79
C TYR A 184 -5.05 4.09 -18.05
N ALA A 185 -5.82 4.45 -17.03
CA ALA A 185 -6.82 5.52 -17.10
C ALA A 185 -6.19 6.88 -17.39
N GLY A 186 -4.97 7.12 -16.94
CA GLY A 186 -4.15 8.30 -17.27
C GLY A 186 -3.55 8.28 -18.67
N GLY A 187 -3.92 7.29 -19.52
CA GLY A 187 -3.57 7.25 -20.92
C GLY A 187 -2.26 6.52 -21.26
N ILE A 188 -1.61 5.89 -20.28
CA ILE A 188 -0.42 5.07 -20.55
C ILE A 188 -0.88 3.76 -21.22
N PRO A 189 -0.44 3.44 -22.43
CA PRO A 189 -0.84 2.22 -23.11
C PRO A 189 -0.19 0.99 -22.48
N MET A 190 -0.90 -0.14 -22.52
CA MET A 190 -0.33 -1.42 -22.12
C MET A 190 0.82 -1.80 -23.04
N ASP A 191 1.95 -2.15 -22.45
CA ASP A 191 3.11 -2.64 -23.17
C ASP A 191 3.02 -4.15 -23.37
N TRP A 192 2.91 -4.56 -24.64
CA TRP A 192 2.81 -5.95 -25.10
C TRP A 192 4.13 -6.49 -25.60
N ASP A 193 5.17 -5.65 -25.69
CA ASP A 193 6.43 -5.98 -26.30
C ASP A 193 7.42 -6.61 -25.32
N GLY A 194 8.24 -7.50 -25.84
CA GLY A 194 9.34 -8.09 -25.10
C GLY A 194 8.96 -8.96 -23.89
N TYR A 195 9.95 -9.20 -23.04
CA TYR A 195 9.81 -10.02 -21.85
C TYR A 195 9.30 -9.22 -20.63
N ALA A 196 9.75 -7.98 -20.50
CA ALA A 196 9.35 -7.07 -19.44
C ALA A 196 8.12 -6.26 -19.86
N GLN A 197 6.98 -6.92 -19.92
CA GLN A 197 5.70 -6.32 -20.33
C GLN A 197 4.96 -5.73 -19.15
N TRP A 198 4.14 -4.71 -19.44
CA TRP A 198 3.19 -4.17 -18.48
C TRP A 198 1.80 -4.17 -19.10
N LYS A 199 1.02 -5.21 -18.79
CA LYS A 199 -0.28 -5.44 -19.43
C LYS A 199 -1.21 -6.30 -18.61
N TRP A 200 -2.49 -6.12 -18.80
CA TRP A 200 -3.57 -7.03 -18.49
C TRP A 200 -4.31 -7.37 -19.78
N PHE A 201 -4.63 -8.63 -20.04
CA PHE A 201 -5.18 -9.06 -21.32
C PHE A 201 -6.31 -10.08 -21.21
N ASP A 202 -6.60 -10.57 -20.03
CA ASP A 202 -7.63 -11.57 -19.82
C ASP A 202 -8.03 -11.62 -18.34
N ASP A 203 -9.25 -11.98 -18.04
CA ASP A 203 -9.76 -12.23 -16.70
C ASP A 203 -9.65 -13.72 -16.29
N GLU A 204 -9.21 -14.58 -17.19
CA GLU A 204 -8.98 -16.01 -16.97
C GLU A 204 -7.61 -16.30 -16.37
N VAL A 205 -7.16 -15.50 -15.42
CA VAL A 205 -5.86 -15.76 -14.85
C VAL A 205 -5.88 -16.25 -13.50
N ASP A 206 -4.96 -17.02 -13.25
CA ASP A 206 -4.86 -17.76 -12.04
C ASP A 206 -3.50 -17.73 -11.36
N THR A 207 -2.41 -17.40 -12.04
CA THR A 207 -1.09 -17.39 -11.40
C THR A 207 -0.08 -16.42 -12.01
N TRP A 208 0.95 -16.09 -11.22
CA TRP A 208 2.11 -15.32 -11.64
C TRP A 208 2.83 -15.82 -12.89
N ASN A 209 2.82 -17.13 -13.06
CA ASN A 209 3.60 -17.81 -14.08
C ASN A 209 2.84 -18.02 -15.37
N GLN A 210 1.57 -17.62 -15.41
CA GLN A 210 0.76 -17.85 -16.59
C GLN A 210 0.82 -16.65 -17.52
N PRO A 211 1.11 -16.84 -18.80
CA PRO A 211 1.14 -15.76 -19.78
C PRO A 211 -0.24 -15.21 -20.11
N ASN A 212 -1.31 -15.93 -19.79
CA ASN A 212 -2.68 -15.51 -19.98
C ASN A 212 -3.11 -14.66 -18.79
N GLY A 213 -3.69 -13.48 -18.99
CA GLY A 213 -4.27 -12.58 -18.03
C GLY A 213 -3.40 -11.37 -17.76
N ARG A 214 -2.27 -11.47 -17.12
CA ARG A 214 -1.42 -10.31 -16.81
C ARG A 214 0.07 -10.61 -16.89
N SER A 215 0.85 -9.58 -17.17
CA SER A 215 2.28 -9.63 -16.92
C SER A 215 2.58 -9.50 -15.42
N PRO A 216 3.72 -9.97 -14.94
CA PRO A 216 4.14 -9.75 -13.55
C PRO A 216 4.10 -8.27 -13.14
N ALA A 217 4.58 -7.37 -13.99
CA ALA A 217 4.63 -5.93 -13.72
C ALA A 217 3.25 -5.26 -13.58
N TRP A 218 2.16 -5.89 -14.07
CA TRP A 218 0.81 -5.33 -13.92
C TRP A 218 0.32 -5.36 -12.46
N ALA A 219 0.63 -6.42 -11.70
CA ALA A 219 0.12 -6.60 -10.36
C ALA A 219 1.20 -6.80 -9.28
N GLY A 220 2.47 -6.93 -9.64
CA GLY A 220 3.57 -7.13 -8.70
C GLY A 220 4.30 -5.83 -8.38
N VAL A 221 4.63 -5.65 -7.10
CA VAL A 221 5.27 -4.43 -6.59
C VAL A 221 6.68 -4.25 -7.15
N ASP A 222 7.53 -5.25 -6.99
CA ASP A 222 8.91 -5.21 -7.48
C ASP A 222 8.99 -5.32 -9.00
N GLU A 223 8.11 -6.11 -9.61
CA GLU A 223 8.09 -6.27 -11.05
C GLU A 223 7.66 -4.98 -11.75
N PHE A 224 6.71 -4.23 -11.17
CA PHE A 224 6.34 -2.93 -11.69
C PHE A 224 7.50 -1.93 -11.56
N TYR A 225 8.16 -1.90 -10.41
CA TYR A 225 9.34 -1.06 -10.20
C TYR A 225 10.43 -1.37 -11.24
N ASN A 226 10.76 -2.67 -11.40
CA ASN A 226 11.77 -3.11 -12.37
C ASN A 226 11.38 -2.74 -13.82
N TYR A 227 10.10 -2.83 -14.16
CA TYR A 227 9.60 -2.38 -15.45
C TYR A 227 9.77 -0.86 -15.62
N ALA A 228 9.33 -0.07 -14.65
CA ALA A 228 9.44 1.39 -14.69
C ALA A 228 10.89 1.89 -14.77
N GLU A 229 11.83 1.20 -14.10
CA GLU A 229 13.24 1.50 -14.11
C GLU A 229 13.89 1.23 -15.48
N ASN A 230 13.58 0.08 -16.07
CA ASN A 230 14.30 -0.45 -17.22
C ASN A 230 13.59 -0.22 -18.56
N ASN A 231 12.32 0.17 -18.57
CA ASN A 231 11.62 0.44 -19.83
C ASN A 231 12.21 1.68 -20.52
N SER A 232 12.65 1.47 -21.76
CA SER A 232 13.19 2.50 -22.65
C SER A 232 12.54 2.48 -24.03
N GLY A 233 11.53 1.61 -24.23
CA GLY A 233 10.80 1.43 -25.47
C GLY A 233 9.38 1.97 -25.38
N PHE A 234 8.46 1.23 -25.98
CA PHE A 234 7.03 1.51 -25.95
C PHE A 234 6.49 1.46 -24.51
N GLY A 235 5.49 2.29 -24.20
CA GLY A 235 4.80 2.28 -22.91
C GLY A 235 5.37 3.28 -21.90
N LEU A 236 5.25 2.96 -20.62
CA LEU A 236 5.56 3.85 -19.50
C LEU A 236 6.98 4.42 -19.54
N VAL A 237 7.08 5.73 -19.34
CA VAL A 237 8.34 6.43 -19.04
C VAL A 237 8.24 7.02 -17.63
N ALA A 238 9.11 6.59 -16.74
CA ALA A 238 9.15 7.07 -15.36
C ALA A 238 10.59 7.27 -14.87
N GLU A 239 10.77 8.13 -13.90
CA GLU A 239 11.97 8.22 -13.10
C GLU A 239 11.78 7.43 -11.81
N VAL A 240 12.72 6.54 -11.50
CA VAL A 240 12.71 5.79 -10.25
C VAL A 240 13.78 6.33 -9.31
N HIS A 241 13.52 6.27 -8.00
CA HIS A 241 14.36 6.87 -6.96
C HIS A 241 14.61 8.39 -7.09
N PRO A 242 13.67 9.21 -7.60
CA PRO A 242 13.81 10.64 -7.40
C PRO A 242 13.75 10.95 -5.89
N ASN A 243 14.02 12.20 -5.53
CA ASN A 243 13.80 12.64 -4.16
C ASN A 243 12.34 12.39 -3.75
N LEU A 244 12.13 11.80 -2.57
CA LEU A 244 10.77 11.42 -2.09
C LEU A 244 9.79 12.58 -2.00
N TYR A 245 10.27 13.82 -1.90
CA TYR A 245 9.46 15.03 -1.76
C TYR A 245 9.35 15.82 -3.07
N THR A 246 9.57 15.16 -4.22
CA THR A 246 9.31 15.73 -5.55
C THR A 246 8.11 15.10 -6.24
N GLY A 247 7.35 14.25 -5.54
CA GLY A 247 6.17 13.57 -6.07
C GLY A 247 5.03 14.55 -6.38
N GLU A 248 4.23 14.19 -7.36
CA GLU A 248 3.04 14.90 -7.81
C GLU A 248 1.82 13.97 -7.79
N PRO A 249 0.58 14.50 -7.77
CA PRO A 249 -0.60 13.68 -7.95
C PRO A 249 -0.50 12.81 -9.22
N GLY A 250 -0.86 11.54 -9.09
CA GLY A 250 -0.71 10.55 -10.15
C GLY A 250 0.60 9.76 -10.11
N ASP A 251 1.58 10.15 -9.30
CA ASP A 251 2.78 9.36 -9.07
C ASP A 251 2.52 8.18 -8.14
N VAL A 252 3.44 7.22 -8.17
CA VAL A 252 3.33 6.00 -7.37
C VAL A 252 4.37 6.01 -6.24
N LEU A 253 3.89 5.79 -5.02
CA LEU A 253 4.74 5.45 -3.90
C LEU A 253 4.69 3.94 -3.66
N GLN A 254 5.85 3.37 -3.36
CA GLN A 254 5.91 2.00 -2.87
C GLN A 254 6.50 1.97 -1.47
N TYR A 255 5.94 1.08 -0.66
CA TYR A 255 6.28 0.91 0.74
C TYR A 255 6.97 -0.43 0.97
N GLY A 256 7.94 -0.42 1.88
CA GLY A 256 8.64 -1.60 2.31
C GLY A 256 9.02 -1.57 3.79
N ALA A 257 9.44 -2.71 4.26
CA ALA A 257 10.06 -2.90 5.57
C ALA A 257 10.94 -4.14 5.51
N THR A 258 11.94 -4.21 6.38
CA THR A 258 12.82 -5.40 6.51
C THR A 258 13.53 -5.82 5.22
N GLY A 259 13.71 -4.87 4.29
CA GLY A 259 14.36 -5.11 2.99
C GLY A 259 13.44 -5.63 1.89
N GLU A 260 12.15 -5.73 2.14
CA GLU A 260 11.15 -6.18 1.16
C GLU A 260 10.15 -5.06 0.83
N TRP A 261 9.80 -4.95 -0.45
CA TRP A 261 8.79 -4.01 -0.94
C TRP A 261 7.44 -4.72 -1.02
N ARG A 262 6.42 -4.15 -0.38
CA ARG A 262 5.19 -4.89 -0.08
C ARG A 262 3.92 -4.26 -0.65
N HIS A 263 3.94 -2.94 -0.89
CA HIS A 263 2.71 -2.23 -1.21
C HIS A 263 2.96 -1.11 -2.20
N SER A 264 1.97 -0.83 -3.06
CA SER A 264 1.96 0.27 -4.03
C SER A 264 0.72 1.12 -3.82
N VAL A 265 0.90 2.45 -3.81
CA VAL A 265 -0.17 3.43 -3.64
C VAL A 265 -0.01 4.56 -4.66
N ILE A 266 -1.11 5.25 -4.99
CA ILE A 266 -1.08 6.43 -5.85
C ILE A 266 -1.20 7.69 -5.02
N ILE A 267 -0.37 8.70 -5.33
CA ILE A 267 -0.50 10.05 -4.76
C ILE A 267 -1.74 10.71 -5.36
N THR A 268 -2.63 11.21 -4.52
CA THR A 268 -3.83 11.92 -4.93
C THR A 268 -3.79 13.41 -4.64
N ASP A 269 -2.99 13.83 -3.65
CA ASP A 269 -2.77 15.24 -3.33
C ASP A 269 -1.43 15.44 -2.60
N VAL A 270 -0.99 16.69 -2.52
CA VAL A 270 0.27 17.10 -1.87
C VAL A 270 -0.02 18.03 -0.70
N ILE A 271 0.48 17.66 0.46
CA ILE A 271 0.39 18.49 1.67
C ILE A 271 1.67 19.33 1.78
N TYR A 272 1.50 20.65 1.84
CA TYR A 272 2.61 21.58 2.03
C TYR A 272 2.69 22.05 3.48
N GLY A 273 3.90 22.11 4.01
CA GLY A 273 4.17 22.69 5.32
C GLY A 273 4.16 24.23 5.29
N GLU A 274 4.21 24.84 6.47
CA GLU A 274 4.29 26.30 6.62
C GLU A 274 5.53 26.90 5.93
N ASP A 275 6.57 26.11 5.73
CA ASP A 275 7.79 26.48 5.02
C ASP A 275 7.67 26.40 3.49
N GLY A 276 6.49 26.07 2.97
CA GLY A 276 6.18 25.93 1.55
C GLY A 276 6.79 24.69 0.89
N ARG A 277 7.43 23.81 1.66
CA ARG A 277 7.93 22.54 1.16
C ARG A 277 6.88 21.44 1.30
N VAL A 278 6.98 20.42 0.45
CA VAL A 278 6.18 19.21 0.61
C VAL A 278 6.40 18.65 2.02
N GLN A 279 5.32 18.44 2.74
CA GLN A 279 5.30 17.87 4.08
C GLN A 279 4.89 16.41 4.07
N ASP A 280 3.89 16.08 3.26
CA ASP A 280 3.35 14.73 3.12
C ASP A 280 2.57 14.62 1.79
N TYR A 281 2.05 13.45 1.52
CA TYR A 281 1.13 13.17 0.43
C TYR A 281 -0.17 12.57 0.97
N LEU A 282 -1.28 12.83 0.29
CA LEU A 282 -2.47 12.01 0.42
C LEU A 282 -2.40 10.91 -0.63
N ILE A 283 -2.74 9.69 -0.22
CA ILE A 283 -2.70 8.52 -1.10
C ILE A 283 -4.01 7.76 -1.09
N ASN A 284 -4.26 7.07 -2.20
CA ASN A 284 -5.27 6.03 -2.29
C ASN A 284 -4.63 4.67 -2.62
N SER A 285 -5.22 3.61 -2.11
CA SER A 285 -4.78 2.23 -2.40
C SER A 285 -5.93 1.23 -2.32
N ASN A 286 -5.72 0.08 -2.98
CA ASN A 286 -6.50 -1.14 -2.74
C ASN A 286 -5.68 -2.13 -1.92
N THR A 287 -6.31 -3.14 -1.38
CA THR A 287 -5.83 -4.09 -0.37
C THR A 287 -5.62 -3.38 0.96
N THR A 288 -6.53 -3.52 1.90
CA THR A 288 -6.84 -2.57 2.94
C THR A 288 -7.02 -1.20 2.32
N ASP A 289 -8.19 -0.93 1.78
CA ASP A 289 -8.43 0.27 0.98
C ASP A 289 -8.16 1.53 1.80
N ARG A 290 -7.36 2.44 1.25
CA ARG A 290 -7.05 3.75 1.85
C ARG A 290 -7.56 4.85 0.95
N ILE A 291 -8.14 5.89 1.54
CA ILE A 291 -8.59 7.08 0.82
C ILE A 291 -8.10 8.31 1.52
N SER A 292 -7.47 9.20 0.76
CA SER A 292 -6.91 10.45 1.27
C SER A 292 -6.08 10.23 2.54
N TYR A 293 -5.35 9.09 2.57
CA TYR A 293 -4.59 8.69 3.74
C TYR A 293 -3.21 9.33 3.72
N PRO A 294 -2.69 9.88 4.83
CA PRO A 294 -1.34 10.43 4.84
C PRO A 294 -0.30 9.35 4.56
N ALA A 295 0.57 9.58 3.58
CA ALA A 295 1.61 8.63 3.21
C ALA A 295 2.51 8.27 4.41
N SER A 296 2.83 9.25 5.27
CA SER A 296 3.64 9.04 6.46
C SER A 296 2.95 8.24 7.57
N ALA A 297 1.65 7.97 7.46
CA ALA A 297 0.88 7.23 8.48
C ALA A 297 0.85 5.71 8.24
N TYR A 298 1.54 5.23 7.21
CA TYR A 298 1.67 3.79 6.97
C TYR A 298 2.56 3.10 8.00
N ALA A 299 2.33 1.80 8.22
CA ALA A 299 3.12 0.98 9.11
C ALA A 299 4.52 0.66 8.56
N TYR A 300 4.66 0.61 7.25
CA TYR A 300 5.94 0.41 6.58
C TYR A 300 6.78 1.69 6.64
N TYR A 301 8.09 1.56 6.80
CA TYR A 301 8.98 2.70 7.01
C TYR A 301 9.91 3.00 5.84
N ASP A 302 10.08 2.07 4.90
CA ASP A 302 10.85 2.30 3.69
C ASP A 302 9.92 2.81 2.58
N PHE A 303 10.35 3.87 1.89
CA PHE A 303 9.60 4.49 0.81
C PHE A 303 10.46 4.61 -0.44
N ARG A 304 9.87 4.38 -1.60
CA ARG A 304 10.44 4.77 -2.90
C ARG A 304 9.37 5.41 -3.77
N LEU A 305 9.78 6.46 -4.49
CA LEU A 305 8.92 7.17 -5.43
C LEU A 305 9.19 6.68 -6.85
N ILE A 306 8.14 6.51 -7.63
CA ILE A 306 8.17 6.32 -9.07
C ILE A 306 7.44 7.51 -9.67
N HIS A 307 8.21 8.45 -10.21
CA HIS A 307 7.69 9.66 -10.84
C HIS A 307 7.35 9.39 -12.30
N VAL A 308 6.08 9.48 -12.64
CA VAL A 308 5.54 9.15 -13.97
C VAL A 308 5.64 10.36 -14.87
N LEU A 309 6.39 10.25 -15.95
CA LEU A 309 6.65 11.36 -16.88
C LEU A 309 5.72 11.35 -18.08
N GLY A 310 5.42 10.18 -18.61
CA GLY A 310 4.62 10.01 -19.82
C GLY A 310 4.80 8.62 -20.39
N TRP A 311 4.70 8.51 -21.72
CA TRP A 311 4.89 7.25 -22.43
C TRP A 311 5.46 7.45 -23.84
N ASN A 312 6.00 6.38 -24.40
CA ASN A 312 6.56 6.33 -25.76
C ASN A 312 5.77 5.40 -26.68
N ASP A 313 5.78 5.75 -27.99
CA ASP A 313 5.27 4.91 -29.09
C ASP A 313 6.12 3.65 -29.30
#